data_92048803e70438b1c031bc24fb3918cf
#
_entry.id   92048803e70438b1c031bc24fb3918cf
#
_cell.length_a   1.000
_cell.length_b   1.000
_cell.length_c   1.000
_cell.angle_alpha   90.00
_cell.angle_beta   90.00
_cell.angle_gamma   90.00
#
_symmetry.space_group_name_H-M   'P 1'
#
loop_
_entity.id
_entity.type
_entity.pdbx_description
1 polymer ?
#
loop_
_entity_poly.entity_id
_entity_poly.type
_entity_poly.pdbx_seq_one_letter_code
_entity_poly.pdbx_strand_id
1 'polypeptide(L)'
;MSREAGPKPEPASFHGLRGSLSLGLVQVTEAAALAAARLTGRGDADRVKRVAASAMLSALEDLGYQGRVVLAPRGDRVLSHGSIVGPAQGPLLDLAVYPVEGASVVARGLANAISVVAAVEPQTFPSLPAVWYVEKIVVGAAARGAVDLDDSLTDNLRRIAFARDARVADLVVAVLDRPRHREILEEIRAAGARVLSLEEGEIAGAVLAAAPGSAVDAMVGIGGLQETLIASAAVRCLGGDVQARLWPRNDEERVLAGEELERKYGVADLAAEELAVAITGITGGQLLKGVWYGSTHAETHSLTMSTRRATVRSITTRHHRVGEPG
;
A
#
# COMPACT_ATOMS: atom_id res chain seq x y z
N MET A 1 -11.61 17.32 52.21
CA MET A 1 -11.13 18.05 51.04
C MET A 1 -10.90 17.04 49.92
N SER A 2 -11.93 16.83 49.10
CA SER A 2 -11.89 15.91 47.95
C SER A 2 -11.17 16.62 46.82
N ARG A 3 -10.08 16.07 46.34
CA ARG A 3 -9.40 16.53 45.11
C ARG A 3 -10.29 16.16 43.92
N GLU A 4 -10.88 17.12 43.26
CA GLU A 4 -11.50 16.93 41.93
C GLU A 4 -10.43 16.46 40.97
N ALA A 5 -10.68 15.30 40.36
CA ALA A 5 -9.88 14.83 39.25
C ALA A 5 -10.08 15.79 38.06
N GLY A 6 -9.00 16.42 37.63
CA GLY A 6 -9.03 17.29 36.46
C GLY A 6 -9.57 16.55 35.22
N PRO A 7 -10.09 17.28 34.23
CA PRO A 7 -10.66 16.68 33.03
C PRO A 7 -9.63 15.76 32.37
N LYS A 8 -10.06 14.52 32.09
CA LYS A 8 -9.27 13.59 31.27
C LYS A 8 -8.93 14.31 29.94
N PRO A 9 -7.68 14.30 29.49
CA PRO A 9 -7.36 14.87 28.19
C PRO A 9 -8.23 14.18 27.13
N GLU A 10 -8.94 14.97 26.34
CA GLU A 10 -9.64 14.47 25.16
C GLU A 10 -8.63 13.74 24.26
N PRO A 11 -8.98 12.56 23.71
CA PRO A 11 -8.10 11.91 22.75
C PRO A 11 -7.84 12.91 21.62
N ALA A 12 -6.56 13.17 21.35
CA ALA A 12 -6.18 14.05 20.26
C ALA A 12 -6.75 13.46 18.96
N SER A 13 -7.74 14.14 18.39
CA SER A 13 -8.36 13.72 17.13
C SER A 13 -7.31 13.80 16.01
N PHE A 14 -7.46 12.98 14.97
CA PHE A 14 -6.68 13.04 13.72
C PHE A 14 -6.65 14.49 13.18
N HIS A 15 -7.64 15.30 13.53
CA HIS A 15 -7.74 16.73 13.26
C HIS A 15 -6.61 17.57 13.90
N GLY A 16 -6.03 17.13 15.00
CA GLY A 16 -4.88 17.78 15.67
C GLY A 16 -3.53 17.42 15.06
N LEU A 17 -3.45 16.37 14.26
CA LEU A 17 -2.21 15.88 13.65
C LEU A 17 -1.84 16.77 12.46
N ARG A 18 -1.18 17.87 12.75
CA ARG A 18 -0.69 18.84 11.75
C ARG A 18 0.42 18.19 10.92
N GLY A 19 0.74 18.75 9.76
CA GLY A 19 1.70 18.34 8.71
C GLY A 19 2.93 17.49 9.07
N SER A 20 3.21 17.31 10.38
CA SER A 20 4.25 16.42 10.91
C SER A 20 3.95 14.93 10.68
N LEU A 21 2.68 14.48 10.72
CA LEU A 21 2.35 13.06 10.54
C LEU A 21 2.80 12.54 9.18
N SER A 22 2.45 13.23 8.09
CA SER A 22 2.81 12.79 6.74
C SER A 22 4.32 12.66 6.54
N LEU A 23 5.11 13.59 7.09
CA LEU A 23 6.57 13.51 7.04
C LEU A 23 7.12 12.44 7.98
N GLY A 24 6.53 12.26 9.16
CA GLY A 24 6.87 11.20 10.08
C GLY A 24 6.67 9.82 9.44
N LEU A 25 5.54 9.60 8.76
CA LEU A 25 5.30 8.35 8.02
C LEU A 25 6.30 8.13 6.89
N VAL A 26 6.77 9.20 6.21
CA VAL A 26 7.86 9.10 5.22
C VAL A 26 9.14 8.61 5.88
N GLN A 27 9.53 9.16 7.02
CA GLN A 27 10.74 8.71 7.75
C GLN A 27 10.66 7.23 8.12
N VAL A 28 9.47 6.76 8.50
CA VAL A 28 9.23 5.33 8.81
C VAL A 28 9.45 4.42 7.59
N THR A 29 8.91 4.80 6.43
CA THR A 29 9.10 4.01 5.20
C THR A 29 10.52 4.14 4.64
N GLU A 30 11.17 5.29 4.81
CA GLU A 30 12.57 5.51 4.43
C GLU A 30 13.53 4.63 5.25
N ALA A 31 13.31 4.53 6.57
CA ALA A 31 14.12 3.66 7.42
C ALA A 31 14.06 2.20 6.96
N ALA A 32 12.87 1.68 6.69
CA ALA A 32 12.68 0.33 6.18
C ALA A 32 13.33 0.15 4.80
N ALA A 33 13.14 1.13 3.89
CA ALA A 33 13.69 1.08 2.54
C ALA A 33 15.23 1.10 2.55
N LEU A 34 15.84 1.96 3.35
CA LEU A 34 17.30 2.01 3.53
C LEU A 34 17.85 0.68 4.06
N ALA A 35 17.21 0.08 5.06
CA ALA A 35 17.66 -1.19 5.61
C ALA A 35 17.53 -2.33 4.60
N ALA A 36 16.39 -2.43 3.90
CA ALA A 36 16.12 -3.48 2.92
C ALA A 36 17.04 -3.38 1.69
N ALA A 37 17.24 -2.17 1.16
CA ALA A 37 18.00 -1.96 -0.07
C ALA A 37 19.47 -2.39 0.04
N ARG A 38 20.07 -2.40 1.23
CA ARG A 38 21.42 -2.94 1.47
C ARG A 38 21.53 -4.45 1.18
N LEU A 39 20.39 -5.14 1.12
CA LEU A 39 20.32 -6.58 0.85
C LEU A 39 19.90 -6.89 -0.59
N THR A 40 19.79 -5.88 -1.45
CA THR A 40 19.45 -6.06 -2.88
C THR A 40 20.47 -7.01 -3.55
N GLY A 41 19.94 -8.07 -4.19
CA GLY A 41 20.74 -9.06 -4.90
C GLY A 41 21.51 -10.03 -3.99
N ARG A 42 21.20 -10.12 -2.68
CA ARG A 42 21.92 -10.99 -1.73
C ARG A 42 21.25 -12.34 -1.48
N GLY A 43 20.12 -12.63 -2.10
CA GLY A 43 19.49 -13.96 -2.12
C GLY A 43 18.68 -14.34 -0.88
N ASP A 44 18.61 -13.49 0.17
CA ASP A 44 17.95 -13.82 1.44
C ASP A 44 16.72 -12.93 1.67
N ALA A 45 15.55 -13.35 1.17
CA ALA A 45 14.29 -12.64 1.30
C ALA A 45 13.81 -12.52 2.76
N ASP A 46 14.06 -13.52 3.59
CA ASP A 46 13.64 -13.49 5.00
C ASP A 46 14.49 -12.50 5.82
N ARG A 47 15.76 -12.38 5.48
CA ARG A 47 16.60 -11.33 6.07
C ARG A 47 16.14 -9.94 5.63
N VAL A 48 15.76 -9.76 4.35
CA VAL A 48 15.18 -8.50 3.85
C VAL A 48 13.96 -8.11 4.68
N LYS A 49 12.99 -9.03 4.88
CA LYS A 49 11.80 -8.79 5.71
C LYS A 49 12.17 -8.37 7.14
N ARG A 50 13.04 -9.13 7.81
CA ARG A 50 13.42 -8.86 9.20
C ARG A 50 14.07 -7.50 9.38
N VAL A 51 15.05 -7.14 8.54
CA VAL A 51 15.75 -5.86 8.69
C VAL A 51 14.83 -4.68 8.38
N ALA A 52 13.96 -4.80 7.39
CA ALA A 52 12.98 -3.77 7.07
C ALA A 52 11.97 -3.57 8.21
N ALA A 53 11.42 -4.65 8.76
CA ALA A 53 10.48 -4.59 9.87
C ALA A 53 11.12 -4.01 11.14
N SER A 54 12.35 -4.39 11.46
CA SER A 54 13.08 -3.84 12.62
C SER A 54 13.39 -2.35 12.45
N ALA A 55 13.81 -1.92 11.26
CA ALA A 55 14.07 -0.51 10.98
C ALA A 55 12.78 0.32 11.00
N MET A 56 11.68 -0.23 10.48
CA MET A 56 10.36 0.41 10.55
C MET A 56 9.88 0.56 12.00
N LEU A 57 10.01 -0.49 12.82
CA LEU A 57 9.65 -0.44 14.24
C LEU A 57 10.44 0.65 14.96
N SER A 58 11.76 0.68 14.81
CA SER A 58 12.59 1.71 15.45
C SER A 58 12.17 3.12 15.04
N ALA A 59 11.89 3.35 13.76
CA ALA A 59 11.43 4.65 13.30
C ALA A 59 10.01 5.01 13.78
N LEU A 60 9.16 4.02 14.02
CA LEU A 60 7.83 4.22 14.63
C LEU A 60 7.95 4.63 16.11
N GLU A 61 8.96 4.12 16.84
CA GLU A 61 9.21 4.48 18.22
C GLU A 61 9.65 5.96 18.37
N ASP A 62 10.30 6.51 17.34
CA ASP A 62 10.72 7.91 17.29
C ASP A 62 9.59 8.89 16.89
N LEU A 63 8.45 8.36 16.41
CA LEU A 63 7.28 9.20 16.12
C LEU A 63 6.65 9.71 17.41
N GLY A 64 6.19 10.95 17.41
CA GLY A 64 5.45 11.53 18.54
C GLY A 64 4.01 10.98 18.71
N TYR A 65 3.71 9.81 18.13
CA TYR A 65 2.38 9.20 18.11
C TYR A 65 2.46 7.75 18.59
N GLN A 66 1.41 7.31 19.30
CA GLN A 66 1.23 5.89 19.59
C GLN A 66 0.52 5.22 18.41
N GLY A 67 1.04 4.13 17.91
CA GLY A 67 0.45 3.36 16.83
C GLY A 67 -0.05 2.00 17.30
N ARG A 68 -1.28 1.63 16.92
CA ARG A 68 -1.75 0.25 17.01
C ARG A 68 -1.66 -0.38 15.60
N VAL A 69 -0.88 -1.43 15.47
CA VAL A 69 -0.76 -2.16 14.20
C VAL A 69 -2.06 -2.96 13.96
N VAL A 70 -2.87 -2.50 13.04
CA VAL A 70 -4.14 -3.17 12.65
C VAL A 70 -4.00 -4.03 11.41
N LEU A 71 -2.94 -3.84 10.64
CA LEU A 71 -2.58 -4.67 9.50
C LEU A 71 -1.07 -4.71 9.33
N ALA A 72 -0.54 -5.93 9.18
CA ALA A 72 0.87 -6.20 8.90
C ALA A 72 0.98 -7.46 8.03
N PRO A 73 2.11 -7.67 7.32
CA PRO A 73 2.34 -8.88 6.55
C PRO A 73 2.16 -10.13 7.41
N ARG A 74 1.47 -11.13 6.88
CA ARG A 74 1.22 -12.39 7.63
C ARG A 74 2.52 -13.05 8.03
N GLY A 75 2.60 -13.42 9.32
CA GLY A 75 3.78 -14.06 9.90
C GLY A 75 4.92 -13.10 10.26
N ASP A 76 4.73 -11.79 10.12
CA ASP A 76 5.69 -10.83 10.67
C ASP A 76 5.67 -10.92 12.21
N ARG A 77 6.87 -11.12 12.81
CA ARG A 77 7.05 -11.27 14.26
C ARG A 77 7.49 -9.97 14.93
N VAL A 78 7.90 -8.98 14.14
CA VAL A 78 8.39 -7.68 14.63
C VAL A 78 7.23 -6.69 14.71
N LEU A 79 6.42 -6.61 13.64
CA LEU A 79 5.25 -5.74 13.53
C LEU A 79 4.01 -6.63 13.38
N SER A 80 3.54 -7.21 14.47
CA SER A 80 2.37 -8.10 14.42
C SER A 80 1.07 -7.34 14.64
N HIS A 81 -0.03 -7.89 14.12
CA HIS A 81 -1.37 -7.37 14.38
C HIS A 81 -1.63 -7.24 15.88
N GLY A 82 -2.17 -6.11 16.30
CA GLY A 82 -2.46 -5.78 17.71
C GLY A 82 -1.27 -5.19 18.47
N SER A 83 -0.06 -5.18 17.92
CA SER A 83 1.10 -4.55 18.57
C SER A 83 0.88 -3.05 18.76
N ILE A 84 1.32 -2.54 19.91
CA ILE A 84 1.39 -1.10 20.17
C ILE A 84 2.84 -0.67 19.98
N VAL A 85 3.05 0.36 19.18
CA VAL A 85 4.35 0.93 18.83
C VAL A 85 4.38 2.43 19.12
N GLY A 86 5.57 3.00 19.25
CA GLY A 86 5.73 4.41 19.57
C GLY A 86 5.58 4.72 21.06
N PRO A 87 5.67 6.01 21.43
CA PRO A 87 5.70 6.43 22.85
C PRO A 87 4.36 6.11 23.52
N ALA A 88 4.43 5.74 24.82
CA ALA A 88 3.25 5.43 25.64
C ALA A 88 2.30 6.63 25.84
N GLN A 89 2.76 7.83 25.58
CA GLN A 89 1.99 9.08 25.67
C GLN A 89 1.98 9.75 24.31
N GLY A 90 0.81 9.92 23.74
CA GLY A 90 0.63 10.53 22.42
C GLY A 90 -0.74 10.18 21.84
N PRO A 91 -1.14 10.86 20.75
CA PRO A 91 -2.35 10.49 20.04
C PRO A 91 -2.24 9.07 19.49
N LEU A 92 -3.28 8.26 19.70
CA LEU A 92 -3.35 6.91 19.17
C LEU A 92 -3.78 6.95 17.69
N LEU A 93 -3.13 6.15 16.88
CA LEU A 93 -3.46 5.90 15.47
C LEU A 93 -3.58 4.40 15.22
N ASP A 94 -4.41 4.00 14.28
CA ASP A 94 -4.35 2.66 13.70
C ASP A 94 -3.41 2.68 12.49
N LEU A 95 -2.47 1.74 12.46
CA LEU A 95 -1.42 1.64 11.45
C LEU A 95 -1.57 0.36 10.63
N ALA A 96 -1.64 0.51 9.31
CA ALA A 96 -1.41 -0.58 8.39
C ALA A 96 0.02 -0.49 7.87
N VAL A 97 0.84 -1.49 8.15
CA VAL A 97 2.29 -1.47 7.85
C VAL A 97 2.66 -2.58 6.86
N TYR A 98 3.51 -2.24 5.90
CA TYR A 98 4.11 -3.18 4.98
C TYR A 98 5.59 -2.83 4.80
N PRO A 99 6.48 -3.29 5.70
CA PRO A 99 7.89 -2.88 5.72
C PRO A 99 8.61 -3.12 4.40
N VAL A 100 8.27 -4.21 3.71
CA VAL A 100 8.74 -4.50 2.37
C VAL A 100 7.71 -5.29 1.58
N GLU A 101 7.13 -4.68 0.55
CA GLU A 101 6.46 -5.39 -0.54
C GLU A 101 7.51 -5.79 -1.56
N GLY A 102 7.55 -7.08 -1.92
CA GLY A 102 8.53 -7.57 -2.87
C GLY A 102 9.86 -7.99 -2.24
N ALA A 103 9.88 -8.63 -1.07
CA ALA A 103 11.12 -9.08 -0.43
C ALA A 103 11.92 -10.05 -1.30
N SER A 104 11.24 -10.90 -2.11
CA SER A 104 11.92 -11.83 -3.02
C SER A 104 12.56 -11.09 -4.20
N VAL A 105 11.91 -10.05 -4.72
CA VAL A 105 12.48 -9.24 -5.81
C VAL A 105 13.66 -8.42 -5.30
N VAL A 106 13.63 -7.91 -4.05
CA VAL A 106 14.82 -7.29 -3.42
C VAL A 106 15.96 -8.29 -3.34
N ALA A 107 15.70 -9.49 -2.77
CA ALA A 107 16.73 -10.53 -2.61
C ALA A 107 17.35 -10.92 -3.95
N ARG A 108 16.58 -10.93 -5.04
CA ARG A 108 17.02 -11.25 -6.41
C ARG A 108 17.58 -10.05 -7.19
N GLY A 109 17.54 -8.85 -6.64
CA GLY A 109 18.02 -7.65 -7.33
C GLY A 109 17.09 -7.14 -8.43
N LEU A 110 15.79 -7.44 -8.32
CA LEU A 110 14.77 -7.02 -9.28
C LEU A 110 14.08 -5.73 -8.85
N ALA A 111 13.31 -5.14 -9.76
CA ALA A 111 12.64 -3.85 -9.58
C ALA A 111 11.29 -3.96 -8.86
N ASN A 112 10.73 -2.79 -8.51
CA ASN A 112 9.37 -2.56 -8.00
C ASN A 112 9.12 -2.92 -6.53
N ALA A 113 10.14 -3.16 -5.71
CA ALA A 113 9.94 -3.30 -4.26
C ALA A 113 9.78 -1.94 -3.59
N ILE A 114 8.82 -1.86 -2.67
CA ILE A 114 8.47 -0.64 -1.93
C ILE A 114 8.28 -0.93 -0.43
N SER A 115 8.38 0.11 0.40
CA SER A 115 7.91 0.13 1.79
C SER A 115 6.68 1.01 1.91
N VAL A 116 5.67 0.58 2.67
CA VAL A 116 4.40 1.30 2.80
C VAL A 116 3.94 1.36 4.25
N VAL A 117 3.38 2.50 4.63
CA VAL A 117 2.61 2.66 5.87
C VAL A 117 1.37 3.53 5.60
N ALA A 118 0.23 3.11 6.13
CA ALA A 118 -0.98 3.93 6.18
C ALA A 118 -1.38 4.13 7.64
N ALA A 119 -1.83 5.36 7.96
CA ALA A 119 -2.31 5.73 9.27
C ALA A 119 -3.74 6.27 9.16
N VAL A 120 -4.61 5.81 10.07
CA VAL A 120 -6.01 6.21 10.15
C VAL A 120 -6.38 6.52 11.60
N GLU A 121 -7.54 7.14 11.80
CA GLU A 121 -8.11 7.28 13.16
C GLU A 121 -8.37 5.91 13.78
N PRO A 122 -8.25 5.79 15.11
CA PRO A 122 -8.53 4.53 15.80
C PRO A 122 -9.91 3.99 15.45
N GLN A 123 -9.99 2.67 15.19
CA GLN A 123 -11.22 1.94 14.88
C GLN A 123 -11.92 2.31 13.55
N THR A 124 -11.22 3.04 12.67
CA THR A 124 -11.76 3.37 11.34
C THR A 124 -11.16 2.53 10.23
N PHE A 125 -10.16 1.68 10.53
CA PHE A 125 -9.57 0.78 9.54
C PHE A 125 -10.59 -0.30 9.14
N PRO A 126 -10.80 -0.54 7.83
CA PRO A 126 -11.79 -1.51 7.36
C PRO A 126 -11.51 -2.94 7.88
N SER A 127 -12.57 -3.64 8.25
CA SER A 127 -12.53 -5.04 8.67
C SER A 127 -13.38 -5.87 7.72
N LEU A 128 -12.77 -6.86 7.08
CA LEU A 128 -13.40 -7.81 6.17
C LEU A 128 -13.22 -9.23 6.69
N PRO A 129 -14.04 -10.21 6.20
CA PRO A 129 -13.85 -11.62 6.52
C PRO A 129 -12.41 -12.08 6.26
N ALA A 130 -11.90 -12.99 7.09
CA ALA A 130 -10.49 -13.41 7.11
C ALA A 130 -10.15 -14.38 5.96
N VAL A 131 -10.39 -13.99 4.72
CA VAL A 131 -9.94 -14.72 3.52
C VAL A 131 -8.53 -14.26 3.11
N TRP A 132 -7.86 -15.06 2.26
CA TRP A 132 -6.51 -14.70 1.80
C TRP A 132 -6.54 -13.77 0.61
N TYR A 133 -7.45 -14.01 -0.33
CA TYR A 133 -7.46 -13.34 -1.62
C TYR A 133 -8.77 -12.62 -1.90
N VAL A 134 -8.67 -11.63 -2.74
CA VAL A 134 -9.78 -10.94 -3.38
C VAL A 134 -9.52 -10.84 -4.88
N GLU A 135 -10.56 -10.98 -5.66
CA GLU A 135 -10.61 -10.51 -7.04
C GLU A 135 -10.78 -9.01 -7.03
N LYS A 136 -10.10 -8.29 -7.92
CA LYS A 136 -10.21 -6.82 -7.95
C LYS A 136 -9.94 -6.20 -9.29
N ILE A 137 -10.48 -4.99 -9.45
CA ILE A 137 -10.14 -4.05 -10.50
C ILE A 137 -9.85 -2.69 -9.86
N VAL A 138 -8.74 -2.06 -10.25
CA VAL A 138 -8.29 -0.76 -9.76
C VAL A 138 -8.13 0.17 -10.94
N VAL A 139 -8.64 1.40 -10.81
CA VAL A 139 -8.56 2.44 -11.85
C VAL A 139 -8.27 3.81 -11.25
N GLY A 140 -7.73 4.71 -12.07
CA GLY A 140 -7.52 6.11 -11.70
C GLY A 140 -8.82 6.93 -11.71
N ALA A 141 -8.71 8.17 -11.23
CA ALA A 141 -9.83 9.10 -11.07
C ALA A 141 -10.66 9.31 -12.36
N ALA A 142 -10.02 9.28 -13.53
CA ALA A 142 -10.71 9.46 -14.81
C ALA A 142 -11.70 8.33 -15.14
N ALA A 143 -11.45 7.11 -14.64
CA ALA A 143 -12.31 5.94 -14.85
C ALA A 143 -13.09 5.53 -13.59
N ARG A 144 -13.16 6.41 -12.57
CA ARG A 144 -13.91 6.16 -11.33
C ARG A 144 -15.38 5.92 -11.64
N GLY A 145 -15.93 4.81 -11.09
CA GLY A 145 -17.33 4.40 -11.32
C GLY A 145 -17.59 3.82 -12.70
N ALA A 146 -16.59 3.67 -13.56
CA ALA A 146 -16.76 3.12 -14.91
C ALA A 146 -16.67 1.58 -14.96
N VAL A 147 -16.16 0.94 -13.90
CA VAL A 147 -15.89 -0.51 -13.86
C VAL A 147 -16.90 -1.26 -13.01
N ASP A 148 -17.15 -2.52 -13.38
CA ASP A 148 -17.98 -3.45 -12.62
C ASP A 148 -17.43 -4.87 -12.71
N LEU A 149 -17.17 -5.52 -11.55
CA LEU A 149 -16.64 -6.90 -11.49
C LEU A 149 -17.63 -7.96 -12.03
N ASP A 150 -18.91 -7.65 -12.15
CA ASP A 150 -19.90 -8.58 -12.72
C ASP A 150 -19.89 -8.57 -14.26
N ASP A 151 -19.25 -7.57 -14.85
CA ASP A 151 -19.10 -7.49 -16.31
C ASP A 151 -17.82 -8.19 -16.78
N SER A 152 -17.76 -8.51 -18.07
CA SER A 152 -16.53 -9.04 -18.66
C SER A 152 -15.37 -8.05 -18.54
N LEU A 153 -14.15 -8.56 -18.42
CA LEU A 153 -12.96 -7.70 -18.41
C LEU A 153 -12.86 -6.88 -19.71
N THR A 154 -13.25 -7.47 -20.83
CA THR A 154 -13.30 -6.78 -22.14
C THR A 154 -14.23 -5.56 -22.11
N ASP A 155 -15.42 -5.67 -21.50
CA ASP A 155 -16.34 -4.54 -21.37
C ASP A 155 -15.83 -3.49 -20.38
N ASN A 156 -15.20 -3.91 -19.28
CA ASN A 156 -14.52 -2.99 -18.38
C ASN A 156 -13.41 -2.22 -19.08
N LEU A 157 -12.59 -2.87 -19.91
CA LEU A 157 -11.53 -2.20 -20.69
C LEU A 157 -12.10 -1.18 -21.68
N ARG A 158 -13.24 -1.48 -22.33
CA ARG A 158 -13.93 -0.52 -23.19
C ARG A 158 -14.43 0.70 -22.43
N ARG A 159 -15.01 0.51 -21.24
CA ARG A 159 -15.46 1.61 -20.37
C ARG A 159 -14.28 2.47 -19.87
N ILE A 160 -13.18 1.84 -19.46
CA ILE A 160 -11.96 2.55 -19.07
C ILE A 160 -11.44 3.39 -20.24
N ALA A 161 -11.34 2.81 -21.43
CA ALA A 161 -10.92 3.51 -22.64
C ALA A 161 -11.82 4.71 -22.95
N PHE A 162 -13.13 4.51 -22.90
CA PHE A 162 -14.10 5.59 -23.11
C PHE A 162 -13.95 6.71 -22.06
N ALA A 163 -13.87 6.35 -20.78
CA ALA A 163 -13.72 7.32 -19.68
C ALA A 163 -12.40 8.14 -19.74
N ARG A 164 -11.38 7.60 -20.43
CA ARG A 164 -10.08 8.23 -20.60
C ARG A 164 -9.91 8.92 -21.97
N ASP A 165 -10.93 8.91 -22.80
CA ASP A 165 -10.86 9.37 -24.20
C ASP A 165 -9.68 8.70 -24.96
N ALA A 166 -9.56 7.39 -24.81
CA ALA A 166 -8.50 6.56 -25.37
C ALA A 166 -9.07 5.37 -26.15
N ARG A 167 -8.23 4.67 -26.89
CA ARG A 167 -8.59 3.37 -27.48
C ARG A 167 -8.16 2.25 -26.54
N VAL A 168 -8.87 1.11 -26.58
CA VAL A 168 -8.50 -0.08 -25.80
C VAL A 168 -7.04 -0.49 -26.08
N ALA A 169 -6.59 -0.37 -27.34
CA ALA A 169 -5.22 -0.69 -27.74
C ALA A 169 -4.14 0.22 -27.12
N ASP A 170 -4.52 1.36 -26.61
CA ASP A 170 -3.60 2.30 -25.94
C ASP A 170 -3.52 2.05 -24.44
N LEU A 171 -4.45 1.30 -23.86
CA LEU A 171 -4.47 0.97 -22.44
C LEU A 171 -3.31 0.05 -22.05
N VAL A 172 -2.78 0.28 -20.85
CA VAL A 172 -1.82 -0.61 -20.17
C VAL A 172 -2.46 -1.14 -18.89
N VAL A 173 -2.57 -2.44 -18.78
CA VAL A 173 -3.18 -3.13 -17.64
C VAL A 173 -2.12 -3.87 -16.85
N ALA A 174 -1.94 -3.52 -15.58
CA ALA A 174 -1.05 -4.22 -14.66
C ALA A 174 -1.72 -5.51 -14.16
N VAL A 175 -0.99 -6.61 -14.20
CA VAL A 175 -1.42 -7.92 -13.71
C VAL A 175 -0.23 -8.61 -13.03
N LEU A 176 -0.46 -9.25 -11.88
CA LEU A 176 0.56 -10.10 -11.27
C LEU A 176 0.81 -11.35 -12.14
N ASP A 177 2.06 -11.70 -12.40
CA ASP A 177 2.45 -12.93 -13.07
C ASP A 177 2.22 -14.13 -12.17
N ARG A 178 1.04 -14.72 -12.28
CA ARG A 178 0.61 -15.89 -11.51
C ARG A 178 -0.17 -16.85 -12.40
N PRO A 179 -0.03 -18.17 -12.23
CA PRO A 179 -0.76 -19.16 -13.04
C PRO A 179 -2.28 -18.94 -13.05
N ARG A 180 -2.85 -18.45 -11.95
CA ARG A 180 -4.29 -18.15 -11.83
C ARG A 180 -4.76 -16.96 -12.68
N HIS A 181 -3.86 -16.17 -13.24
CA HIS A 181 -4.17 -15.01 -14.09
C HIS A 181 -4.04 -15.30 -15.59
N ARG A 182 -3.84 -16.56 -16.00
CA ARG A 182 -3.66 -16.90 -17.41
C ARG A 182 -4.83 -16.42 -18.26
N GLU A 183 -6.06 -16.72 -17.85
CA GLU A 183 -7.28 -16.31 -18.55
C GLU A 183 -7.44 -14.78 -18.63
N ILE A 184 -7.14 -14.09 -17.53
CA ILE A 184 -7.13 -12.61 -17.46
C ILE A 184 -6.13 -12.05 -18.47
N LEU A 185 -4.92 -12.59 -18.53
CA LEU A 185 -3.88 -12.15 -19.46
C LEU A 185 -4.27 -12.41 -20.94
N GLU A 186 -4.91 -13.54 -21.21
CA GLU A 186 -5.42 -13.89 -22.53
C GLU A 186 -6.55 -12.94 -22.94
N GLU A 187 -7.50 -12.65 -22.05
CA GLU A 187 -8.62 -11.73 -22.32
C GLU A 187 -8.14 -10.30 -22.56
N ILE A 188 -7.20 -9.76 -21.76
CA ILE A 188 -6.63 -8.42 -21.97
C ILE A 188 -6.01 -8.31 -23.37
N ARG A 189 -5.22 -9.33 -23.77
CA ARG A 189 -4.57 -9.36 -25.10
C ARG A 189 -5.59 -9.50 -26.23
N ALA A 190 -6.60 -10.34 -26.05
CA ALA A 190 -7.67 -10.52 -27.02
C ALA A 190 -8.50 -9.24 -27.21
N ALA A 191 -8.72 -8.46 -26.15
CA ALA A 191 -9.34 -7.14 -26.22
C ALA A 191 -8.45 -6.08 -26.90
N GLY A 192 -7.16 -6.38 -27.12
CA GLY A 192 -6.19 -5.52 -27.78
C GLY A 192 -5.41 -4.61 -26.84
N ALA A 193 -5.62 -4.67 -25.51
CA ALA A 193 -4.88 -3.88 -24.55
C ALA A 193 -3.47 -4.44 -24.27
N ARG A 194 -2.59 -3.60 -23.75
CA ARG A 194 -1.22 -3.96 -23.38
C ARG A 194 -1.17 -4.43 -21.93
N VAL A 195 -0.35 -5.43 -21.66
CA VAL A 195 -0.13 -5.97 -20.31
C VAL A 195 1.18 -5.44 -19.73
N LEU A 196 1.14 -4.96 -18.49
CA LEU A 196 2.29 -4.83 -17.62
C LEU A 196 2.30 -6.01 -16.65
N SER A 197 3.18 -7.00 -16.90
CA SER A 197 3.33 -8.17 -16.04
C SER A 197 4.22 -7.83 -14.84
N LEU A 198 3.73 -8.09 -13.63
CA LEU A 198 4.43 -7.83 -12.37
C LEU A 198 4.75 -9.16 -11.67
N GLU A 199 6.02 -9.42 -11.37
CA GLU A 199 6.40 -10.59 -10.56
C GLU A 199 5.90 -10.47 -9.12
N GLU A 200 6.06 -9.30 -8.52
CA GLU A 200 5.52 -8.86 -7.23
C GLU A 200 5.20 -7.38 -7.31
N GLY A 201 4.57 -6.79 -6.30
CA GLY A 201 4.26 -5.37 -6.28
C GLY A 201 2.78 -5.10 -6.55
N GLU A 202 1.92 -5.78 -5.81
CA GLU A 202 0.47 -5.60 -5.90
C GLU A 202 0.04 -4.19 -5.47
N ILE A 203 0.61 -3.70 -4.37
CA ILE A 203 0.36 -2.34 -3.87
C ILE A 203 0.92 -1.33 -4.87
N ALA A 204 2.16 -1.53 -5.32
CA ALA A 204 2.79 -0.65 -6.29
C ALA A 204 2.00 -0.59 -7.61
N GLY A 205 1.53 -1.72 -8.11
CA GLY A 205 0.70 -1.81 -9.32
C GLY A 205 -0.64 -1.09 -9.20
N ALA A 206 -1.31 -1.22 -8.05
CA ALA A 206 -2.56 -0.53 -7.78
C ALA A 206 -2.36 1.00 -7.68
N VAL A 207 -1.29 1.44 -7.03
CA VAL A 207 -0.94 2.86 -6.95
C VAL A 207 -0.61 3.42 -8.33
N LEU A 208 0.13 2.67 -9.16
CA LEU A 208 0.39 3.06 -10.56
C LEU A 208 -0.91 3.22 -11.34
N ALA A 209 -1.85 2.28 -11.23
CA ALA A 209 -3.13 2.37 -11.95
C ALA A 209 -3.98 3.59 -11.52
N ALA A 210 -3.82 4.05 -10.28
CA ALA A 210 -4.53 5.21 -9.74
C ALA A 210 -3.79 6.54 -9.91
N ALA A 211 -2.46 6.52 -10.11
CA ALA A 211 -1.64 7.72 -10.13
C ALA A 211 -1.87 8.57 -11.39
N PRO A 212 -2.13 9.87 -11.25
CA PRO A 212 -2.24 10.78 -12.40
C PRO A 212 -0.94 10.79 -13.24
N GLY A 213 -1.08 10.69 -14.56
CA GLY A 213 0.06 10.70 -15.46
C GLY A 213 0.90 9.40 -15.49
N SER A 214 0.43 8.36 -14.82
CA SER A 214 1.03 7.03 -14.91
C SER A 214 0.84 6.44 -16.31
N ALA A 215 1.79 5.56 -16.68
CA ALA A 215 1.67 4.76 -17.90
C ALA A 215 0.75 3.53 -17.72
N VAL A 216 0.16 3.33 -16.54
CA VAL A 216 -0.74 2.22 -16.22
C VAL A 216 -2.15 2.75 -16.04
N ASP A 217 -3.12 2.15 -16.72
CA ASP A 217 -4.50 2.62 -16.77
C ASP A 217 -5.43 1.84 -15.86
N ALA A 218 -5.10 0.59 -15.59
CA ALA A 218 -5.83 -0.28 -14.66
C ALA A 218 -4.89 -1.33 -14.04
N MET A 219 -5.30 -1.88 -12.89
CA MET A 219 -4.75 -3.11 -12.36
C MET A 219 -5.89 -4.09 -12.12
N VAL A 220 -5.73 -5.34 -12.58
CA VAL A 220 -6.74 -6.38 -12.43
C VAL A 220 -6.12 -7.68 -11.95
N GLY A 221 -6.92 -8.48 -11.28
CA GLY A 221 -6.56 -9.85 -10.91
C GLY A 221 -6.93 -10.23 -9.48
N ILE A 222 -6.48 -11.42 -9.10
CA ILE A 222 -6.69 -12.03 -7.78
C ILE A 222 -5.42 -11.83 -6.96
N GLY A 223 -5.52 -11.11 -5.86
CA GLY A 223 -4.40 -10.77 -4.99
C GLY A 223 -4.73 -10.83 -3.51
N GLY A 224 -3.77 -10.46 -2.67
CA GLY A 224 -3.93 -10.52 -1.22
C GLY A 224 -4.93 -9.50 -0.69
N LEU A 225 -5.78 -9.92 0.25
CA LEU A 225 -6.71 -9.02 0.92
C LEU A 225 -5.95 -7.89 1.65
N GLN A 226 -4.86 -8.22 2.33
CA GLN A 226 -4.08 -7.24 3.10
C GLN A 226 -3.45 -6.19 2.19
N GLU A 227 -2.86 -6.63 1.09
CA GLU A 227 -2.26 -5.77 0.07
C GLU A 227 -3.34 -4.88 -0.58
N THR A 228 -4.52 -5.43 -0.82
CA THR A 228 -5.66 -4.68 -1.38
C THR A 228 -6.13 -3.58 -0.44
N LEU A 229 -6.24 -3.85 0.87
CA LEU A 229 -6.65 -2.84 1.86
C LEU A 229 -5.65 -1.67 1.94
N ILE A 230 -4.35 -1.97 1.98
CA ILE A 230 -3.31 -0.92 1.97
C ILE A 230 -3.30 -0.16 0.64
N ALA A 231 -3.40 -0.86 -0.48
CA ALA A 231 -3.47 -0.25 -1.80
C ALA A 231 -4.68 0.67 -1.94
N SER A 232 -5.85 0.25 -1.43
CA SER A 232 -7.09 1.04 -1.45
C SER A 232 -6.96 2.35 -0.68
N ALA A 233 -6.19 2.37 0.42
CA ALA A 233 -5.88 3.61 1.13
C ALA A 233 -5.14 4.61 0.23
N ALA A 234 -4.13 4.15 -0.52
CA ALA A 234 -3.41 5.01 -1.46
C ALA A 234 -4.28 5.43 -2.65
N VAL A 235 -5.03 4.48 -3.24
CA VAL A 235 -5.96 4.74 -4.36
C VAL A 235 -7.01 5.78 -3.97
N ARG A 236 -7.56 5.71 -2.75
CA ARG A 236 -8.50 6.71 -2.22
C ARG A 236 -7.88 8.11 -2.15
N CYS A 237 -6.63 8.23 -1.69
CA CYS A 237 -5.90 9.50 -1.69
C CYS A 237 -5.72 10.09 -3.09
N LEU A 238 -5.57 9.22 -4.09
CA LEU A 238 -5.38 9.60 -5.50
C LEU A 238 -6.71 9.90 -6.22
N GLY A 239 -7.86 9.73 -5.54
CA GLY A 239 -9.18 9.91 -6.12
C GLY A 239 -9.61 8.80 -7.07
N GLY A 240 -8.83 7.71 -7.15
CA GLY A 240 -9.14 6.52 -7.94
C GLY A 240 -10.27 5.68 -7.38
N ASP A 241 -10.49 4.53 -7.98
CA ASP A 241 -11.51 3.57 -7.57
C ASP A 241 -10.97 2.15 -7.49
N VAL A 242 -11.56 1.36 -6.60
CA VAL A 242 -11.30 -0.07 -6.44
C VAL A 242 -12.66 -0.77 -6.35
N GLN A 243 -12.83 -1.83 -7.11
CA GLN A 243 -13.83 -2.83 -6.78
C GLN A 243 -13.12 -4.13 -6.42
N ALA A 244 -13.55 -4.77 -5.34
CA ALA A 244 -13.05 -6.07 -4.92
C ALA A 244 -14.18 -6.98 -4.47
N ARG A 245 -13.96 -8.29 -4.62
CA ARG A 245 -14.85 -9.36 -4.15
C ARG A 245 -14.00 -10.44 -3.51
N LEU A 246 -14.49 -11.07 -2.43
CA LEU A 246 -13.78 -12.14 -1.72
C LEU A 246 -13.55 -13.33 -2.67
N TRP A 247 -12.34 -13.87 -2.65
CA TRP A 247 -11.94 -15.02 -3.46
C TRP A 247 -11.39 -16.14 -2.57
N PRO A 248 -12.28 -16.98 -1.95
CA PRO A 248 -11.87 -18.04 -1.05
C PRO A 248 -11.09 -19.14 -1.77
N ARG A 249 -10.02 -19.62 -1.14
CA ARG A 249 -9.18 -20.72 -1.67
C ARG A 249 -9.75 -22.11 -1.41
N ASN A 250 -10.59 -22.23 -0.37
CA ASN A 250 -11.14 -23.49 0.11
C ASN A 250 -12.49 -23.27 0.83
N ASP A 251 -13.12 -24.38 1.24
CA ASP A 251 -14.43 -24.34 1.91
C ASP A 251 -14.39 -23.64 3.26
N GLU A 252 -13.27 -23.71 3.99
CA GLU A 252 -13.14 -23.00 5.28
C GLU A 252 -13.21 -21.48 5.07
N GLU A 253 -12.46 -20.96 4.10
CA GLU A 253 -12.53 -19.53 3.74
C GLU A 253 -13.89 -19.14 3.16
N ARG A 254 -14.57 -20.05 2.43
CA ARG A 254 -15.93 -19.83 1.93
C ARG A 254 -16.94 -19.70 3.06
N VAL A 255 -16.81 -20.54 4.10
CA VAL A 255 -17.63 -20.43 5.32
C VAL A 255 -17.35 -19.13 6.06
N LEU A 256 -16.08 -18.72 6.17
CA LEU A 256 -15.71 -17.43 6.78
C LEU A 256 -16.26 -16.24 6.00
N ALA A 257 -16.29 -16.31 4.67
CA ALA A 257 -16.86 -15.27 3.82
C ALA A 257 -18.38 -15.15 4.00
N GLY A 258 -19.09 -16.29 4.21
CA GLY A 258 -20.53 -16.31 4.48
C GLY A 258 -21.35 -15.52 3.46
N GLU A 259 -22.22 -14.65 3.95
CA GLU A 259 -23.07 -13.79 3.12
C GLU A 259 -22.29 -12.70 2.36
N GLU A 260 -21.06 -12.39 2.79
CA GLU A 260 -20.19 -11.40 2.16
C GLU A 260 -19.50 -11.93 0.88
N LEU A 261 -19.67 -13.23 0.55
CA LEU A 261 -18.96 -13.89 -0.56
C LEU A 261 -19.19 -13.18 -1.92
N GLU A 262 -20.43 -12.84 -2.21
CA GLU A 262 -20.81 -12.21 -3.49
C GLU A 262 -20.84 -10.68 -3.42
N ARG A 263 -20.51 -10.12 -2.24
CA ARG A 263 -20.51 -8.66 -2.07
C ARG A 263 -19.36 -8.03 -2.85
N LYS A 264 -19.67 -6.98 -3.61
CA LYS A 264 -18.69 -6.08 -4.19
C LYS A 264 -18.36 -4.97 -3.19
N TYR A 265 -17.10 -4.87 -2.83
CA TYR A 265 -16.56 -3.82 -1.99
C TYR A 265 -16.00 -2.71 -2.87
N GLY A 266 -16.45 -1.48 -2.65
CA GLY A 266 -15.89 -0.30 -3.28
C GLY A 266 -14.74 0.32 -2.47
N VAL A 267 -14.08 1.34 -3.00
CA VAL A 267 -13.00 2.04 -2.31
C VAL A 267 -13.42 2.61 -0.94
N ALA A 268 -14.71 2.94 -0.77
CA ALA A 268 -15.25 3.44 0.50
C ALA A 268 -15.35 2.35 1.58
N ASP A 269 -15.55 1.08 1.17
CA ASP A 269 -15.56 -0.07 2.07
C ASP A 269 -14.14 -0.53 2.43
N LEU A 270 -13.17 -0.28 1.52
CA LEU A 270 -11.81 -0.81 1.58
C LEU A 270 -10.78 0.16 2.18
N ALA A 271 -11.14 1.42 2.39
CA ALA A 271 -10.27 2.43 2.96
C ALA A 271 -11.03 3.41 3.85
N ALA A 272 -10.43 3.84 4.95
CA ALA A 272 -10.99 4.84 5.85
C ALA A 272 -11.20 6.18 5.13
N GLU A 273 -12.14 7.00 5.61
CA GLU A 273 -12.43 8.31 5.04
C GLU A 273 -11.27 9.28 5.22
N GLU A 274 -10.76 9.39 6.44
CA GLU A 274 -9.57 10.18 6.75
C GLU A 274 -8.35 9.29 6.97
N LEU A 275 -7.35 9.48 6.12
CA LEU A 275 -6.12 8.69 6.19
C LEU A 275 -4.92 9.44 5.62
N ALA A 276 -3.73 8.97 6.01
CA ALA A 276 -2.46 9.36 5.43
C ALA A 276 -1.67 8.11 5.04
N VAL A 277 -1.00 8.16 3.90
CA VAL A 277 -0.15 7.07 3.39
C VAL A 277 1.22 7.61 3.07
N ALA A 278 2.26 6.83 3.37
CA ALA A 278 3.61 7.04 2.85
C ALA A 278 4.10 5.77 2.15
N ILE A 279 4.80 5.96 1.04
CA ILE A 279 5.39 4.89 0.23
C ILE A 279 6.80 5.30 -0.11
N THR A 280 7.78 4.43 0.09
CA THR A 280 9.19 4.67 -0.30
C THR A 280 9.69 3.54 -1.19
N GLY A 281 10.36 3.88 -2.30
CA GLY A 281 10.99 2.91 -3.18
C GLY A 281 12.19 2.22 -2.53
N ILE A 282 12.24 0.90 -2.59
CA ILE A 282 13.39 0.09 -2.13
C ILE A 282 14.28 -0.21 -3.32
N THR A 283 13.72 -0.86 -4.35
CA THR A 283 14.37 -1.05 -5.65
C THR A 283 13.67 -0.18 -6.69
N GLY A 284 14.42 0.32 -7.67
CA GLY A 284 13.85 1.21 -8.69
C GLY A 284 12.72 0.54 -9.48
N GLY A 285 11.71 1.32 -9.85
CA GLY A 285 10.55 0.85 -10.59
C GLY A 285 9.82 1.98 -11.30
N GLN A 286 8.64 1.67 -11.85
CA GLN A 286 7.83 2.68 -12.55
C GLN A 286 7.19 3.69 -11.60
N LEU A 287 6.89 3.28 -10.35
CA LEU A 287 6.26 4.15 -9.35
C LEU A 287 7.28 5.10 -8.70
N LEU A 288 8.40 4.55 -8.23
CA LEU A 288 9.41 5.27 -7.45
C LEU A 288 10.82 4.84 -7.86
N LYS A 289 11.78 5.75 -7.70
CA LYS A 289 13.20 5.38 -7.75
C LYS A 289 13.55 4.54 -6.53
N GLY A 290 14.48 3.60 -6.69
CA GLY A 290 15.03 2.85 -5.59
C GLY A 290 16.01 3.68 -4.75
N VAL A 291 16.37 3.13 -3.59
CA VAL A 291 17.43 3.70 -2.75
C VAL A 291 18.75 3.71 -3.50
N TRP A 292 19.38 4.86 -3.51
CA TRP A 292 20.72 5.01 -4.05
C TRP A 292 21.73 5.26 -2.91
N TYR A 293 22.89 4.60 -2.96
CA TYR A 293 23.96 4.78 -1.99
C TYR A 293 25.18 5.39 -2.65
N GLY A 294 25.52 6.61 -2.28
CA GLY A 294 26.78 7.27 -2.63
C GLY A 294 27.85 7.14 -1.55
N SER A 295 29.00 7.78 -1.75
CA SER A 295 30.10 7.78 -0.79
C SER A 295 29.79 8.58 0.49
N THR A 296 29.04 9.68 0.39
CA THR A 296 28.77 10.60 1.50
C THR A 296 27.32 10.58 1.99
N HIS A 297 26.38 10.09 1.18
CA HIS A 297 24.96 10.08 1.50
C HIS A 297 24.24 8.93 0.80
N ALA A 298 23.05 8.64 1.25
CA ALA A 298 22.07 7.84 0.52
C ALA A 298 20.90 8.74 0.07
N GLU A 299 20.22 8.37 -1.01
CA GLU A 299 18.99 9.03 -1.44
C GLU A 299 17.82 8.05 -1.44
N THR A 300 16.67 8.52 -0.98
CA THR A 300 15.38 7.83 -1.06
C THR A 300 14.41 8.65 -1.90
N HIS A 301 13.45 7.96 -2.51
CA HIS A 301 12.35 8.60 -3.23
C HIS A 301 11.02 8.08 -2.68
N SER A 302 10.19 8.99 -2.20
CA SER A 302 8.97 8.68 -1.46
C SER A 302 7.77 9.45 -2.02
N LEU A 303 6.58 8.84 -1.88
CA LEU A 303 5.29 9.52 -2.00
C LEU A 303 4.66 9.62 -0.62
N THR A 304 4.06 10.76 -0.29
CA THR A 304 3.13 10.86 0.82
C THR A 304 1.85 11.53 0.37
N MET A 305 0.73 11.01 0.84
CA MET A 305 -0.59 11.45 0.42
C MET A 305 -1.57 11.41 1.58
N SER A 306 -2.60 12.25 1.53
CA SER A 306 -3.62 12.33 2.56
C SER A 306 -4.95 12.76 1.95
N THR A 307 -6.02 12.06 2.33
CA THR A 307 -7.39 12.38 1.91
C THR A 307 -7.82 13.74 2.43
N ARG A 308 -7.51 14.07 3.69
CA ARG A 308 -7.93 15.31 4.35
C ARG A 308 -7.48 16.58 3.63
N ARG A 309 -6.28 16.59 3.05
CA ARG A 309 -5.72 17.74 2.33
C ARG A 309 -5.85 17.60 0.82
N ALA A 310 -6.34 16.46 0.34
CA ALA A 310 -6.32 16.09 -1.07
C ALA A 310 -4.95 16.36 -1.70
N THR A 311 -3.87 15.96 -1.00
CA THR A 311 -2.50 16.26 -1.42
C THR A 311 -1.70 15.00 -1.66
N VAL A 312 -0.93 15.03 -2.73
CA VAL A 312 0.13 14.07 -3.04
C VAL A 312 1.45 14.83 -3.11
N ARG A 313 2.47 14.34 -2.44
CA ARG A 313 3.82 14.90 -2.47
C ARG A 313 4.82 13.84 -2.87
N SER A 314 5.67 14.17 -3.82
CA SER A 314 6.88 13.42 -4.12
C SER A 314 8.05 14.05 -3.38
N ILE A 315 8.81 13.23 -2.65
CA ILE A 315 9.90 13.68 -1.78
C ILE A 315 11.15 12.89 -2.16
N THR A 316 12.24 13.62 -2.40
CA THR A 316 13.57 13.03 -2.47
C THR A 316 14.35 13.47 -1.24
N THR A 317 14.79 12.51 -0.44
CA THR A 317 15.54 12.78 0.80
C THR A 317 16.98 12.35 0.64
N ARG A 318 17.91 13.24 1.08
CA ARG A 318 19.33 12.91 1.23
C ARG A 318 19.64 12.60 2.69
N HIS A 319 20.09 11.38 2.94
CA HIS A 319 20.48 10.88 4.24
C HIS A 319 22.01 10.95 4.35
N HIS A 320 22.53 12.01 4.97
CA HIS A 320 23.96 12.12 5.21
C HIS A 320 24.41 11.07 6.21
N ARG A 321 25.51 10.38 5.93
CA ARG A 321 26.15 9.53 6.91
C ARG A 321 26.72 10.43 8.01
N VAL A 322 26.10 10.44 9.17
CA VAL A 322 26.74 10.94 10.39
C VAL A 322 27.89 9.98 10.64
N GLY A 323 29.14 10.49 10.63
CA GLY A 323 30.34 9.68 10.54
C GLY A 323 30.31 8.51 11.53
N GLU A 324 30.49 7.29 11.03
CA GLU A 324 31.08 6.23 11.83
C GLU A 324 32.51 6.70 12.11
N PRO A 325 32.92 6.81 13.38
CA PRO A 325 34.33 6.96 13.67
C PRO A 325 35.03 5.72 13.14
N GLY A 326 36.00 5.91 12.24
CA GLY A 326 36.81 4.89 11.62
C GLY A 326 37.64 4.07 12.59
#